data_f18758b88ecf155e3d439bd40dba2bcd
#
_entry.id   f18758b88ecf155e3d439bd40dba2bcd
#
_cell.length_a   1.000
_cell.length_b   1.000
_cell.length_c   1.000
_cell.angle_alpha   90.00
_cell.angle_beta   90.00
_cell.angle_gamma   90.00
#
_symmetry.space_group_name_H-M   'P 1'
#
loop_
_entity.id
_entity.type
_entity.pdbx_description
1 polymer ?
#
loop_
_entity_poly.entity_id
_entity_poly.type
_entity_poly.pdbx_seq_one_letter_code
_entity_poly.pdbx_strand_id
1 'polypeptide(L)'
;MTMESACLHEPLPLPEHTVRRETPDGGQAAVTLYPVFPGIDIRYHDVHAASCPLEPAAPGVLEISHCREGRMEYRLGSRYFYLAPGDLSVARQDVLPTLAAFPTGHYHGITVTVDPGRAPRCLSCFLEDVEVQPAALAEKFCAAGGYFAARSSQRVEHVFSELYQVPEDLRRGYLKVKILELLLFLSALEVPAQPQAAAPGLSRGQVSLARKTADYLLANTESKVTVQELSRHFGASAAQIQASFRGVYGRSPAAWLRLQKMHGAAELLRSTERTVLDIAGQFGYDNASKFARAFRDVIGVSPNEYRSGLDQDSCAP
;
A
#
# COMPACT_ATOMS: atom_id res chain seq x y z
N MET A 1 42.85 24.26 9.48
CA MET A 1 42.34 22.96 9.95
C MET A 1 41.42 22.46 8.87
N THR A 2 41.89 21.59 8.04
CA THR A 2 41.16 20.97 6.91
C THR A 2 40.18 19.98 7.50
N MET A 3 38.89 20.32 7.47
CA MET A 3 37.85 19.32 7.65
C MET A 3 37.82 18.47 6.37
N GLU A 4 38.44 17.31 6.43
CA GLU A 4 38.39 16.33 5.36
C GLU A 4 36.94 15.89 5.12
N SER A 5 36.59 16.03 3.90
CA SER A 5 35.35 15.60 3.22
C SER A 5 35.23 14.07 3.25
N ALA A 6 34.98 13.47 4.40
CA ALA A 6 34.87 12.00 4.55
C ALA A 6 33.46 11.46 4.28
N CYS A 7 32.50 12.29 3.89
CA CYS A 7 31.09 11.89 3.91
C CYS A 7 30.54 11.19 2.65
N LEU A 8 31.28 11.06 1.55
CA LEU A 8 30.65 10.71 0.26
C LEU A 8 31.31 9.60 -0.55
N HIS A 9 32.29 8.86 -0.02
CA HIS A 9 33.08 7.91 -0.81
C HIS A 9 33.01 6.44 -0.34
N GLU A 10 32.20 6.10 0.65
CA GLU A 10 31.95 4.67 0.89
C GLU A 10 31.10 4.11 -0.26
N PRO A 11 31.56 3.03 -0.94
CA PRO A 11 30.75 2.36 -1.93
C PRO A 11 29.46 1.86 -1.29
N LEU A 12 28.33 2.04 -2.00
CA LEU A 12 27.04 1.50 -1.56
C LEU A 12 27.19 -0.01 -1.35
N PRO A 13 26.77 -0.55 -0.19
CA PRO A 13 27.13 -1.91 0.22
C PRO A 13 26.52 -3.02 -0.63
N LEU A 14 25.46 -2.74 -1.41
CA LEU A 14 24.77 -3.71 -2.26
C LEU A 14 24.38 -3.10 -3.59
N PRO A 15 24.45 -3.88 -4.70
CA PRO A 15 23.83 -3.49 -5.96
C PRO A 15 22.30 -3.53 -5.84
N GLU A 16 21.61 -2.87 -6.78
CA GLU A 16 20.17 -3.03 -6.98
C GLU A 16 19.82 -4.52 -7.08
N HIS A 17 18.79 -4.94 -6.34
CA HIS A 17 18.30 -6.31 -6.42
C HIS A 17 16.81 -6.41 -6.15
N THR A 18 16.17 -7.41 -6.77
CA THR A 18 14.77 -7.75 -6.54
C THR A 18 14.66 -9.07 -5.82
N VAL A 19 13.98 -9.07 -4.70
CA VAL A 19 13.60 -10.27 -3.96
C VAL A 19 12.17 -10.62 -4.31
N ARG A 20 11.97 -11.83 -4.86
CA ARG A 20 10.65 -12.40 -5.15
C ARG A 20 10.34 -13.50 -4.15
N ARG A 21 9.11 -13.52 -3.64
CA ARG A 21 8.65 -14.51 -2.67
C ARG A 21 7.26 -15.00 -3.07
N GLU A 22 7.05 -16.29 -2.97
CA GLU A 22 5.70 -16.84 -2.90
C GLU A 22 5.18 -16.67 -1.48
N THR A 23 3.92 -16.29 -1.35
CA THR A 23 3.30 -16.06 -0.05
C THR A 23 2.53 -17.29 0.41
N PRO A 24 2.26 -17.46 1.73
CA PRO A 24 1.57 -18.62 2.27
C PRO A 24 0.17 -18.89 1.69
N ASP A 25 -0.46 -17.85 1.13
CA ASP A 25 -1.76 -17.91 0.46
C ASP A 25 -1.68 -18.18 -1.05
N GLY A 26 -0.48 -18.52 -1.56
CA GLY A 26 -0.23 -18.81 -2.98
C GLY A 26 -0.11 -17.55 -3.85
N GLY A 27 -0.09 -16.36 -3.26
CA GLY A 27 0.16 -15.10 -3.95
C GLY A 27 1.66 -14.85 -4.20
N GLN A 28 1.96 -13.71 -4.78
CA GLN A 28 3.31 -13.28 -5.11
C GLN A 28 3.64 -11.92 -4.49
N ALA A 29 4.87 -11.76 -4.03
CA ALA A 29 5.41 -10.50 -3.58
C ALA A 29 6.79 -10.27 -4.19
N ALA A 30 7.00 -9.10 -4.77
CA ALA A 30 8.29 -8.64 -5.23
C ALA A 30 8.66 -7.34 -4.52
N VAL A 31 9.90 -7.27 -4.04
CA VAL A 31 10.46 -6.06 -3.44
C VAL A 31 11.76 -5.76 -4.17
N THR A 32 11.81 -4.60 -4.85
CA THR A 32 13.03 -4.13 -5.51
C THR A 32 13.68 -3.07 -4.64
N LEU A 33 14.93 -3.32 -4.25
CA LEU A 33 15.72 -2.48 -3.36
C LEU A 33 16.78 -1.71 -4.14
N TYR A 34 16.84 -0.40 -3.91
CA TYR A 34 17.84 0.52 -4.45
C TYR A 34 18.60 1.19 -3.30
N PRO A 35 19.89 0.89 -3.10
CA PRO A 35 20.74 1.64 -2.20
C PRO A 35 20.95 3.07 -2.74
N VAL A 36 20.72 4.08 -1.91
CA VAL A 36 20.80 5.50 -2.34
C VAL A 36 21.96 6.22 -1.66
N PHE A 37 22.05 6.09 -0.34
CA PHE A 37 23.16 6.56 0.50
C PHE A 37 23.56 5.46 1.48
N PRO A 38 24.72 5.52 2.12
CA PRO A 38 25.02 4.63 3.23
C PRO A 38 23.88 4.65 4.25
N GLY A 39 23.31 3.49 4.55
CA GLY A 39 22.18 3.38 5.49
C GLY A 39 20.84 3.96 5.01
N ILE A 40 20.71 4.35 3.75
CA ILE A 40 19.42 4.81 3.18
C ILE A 40 19.14 4.06 1.89
N ASP A 41 18.05 3.31 1.91
CA ASP A 41 17.57 2.51 0.78
C ASP A 41 16.15 2.88 0.40
N ILE A 42 15.81 2.69 -0.89
CA ILE A 42 14.44 2.75 -1.39
C ILE A 42 13.99 1.33 -1.73
N ARG A 43 12.77 0.96 -1.33
CA ARG A 43 12.13 -0.32 -1.61
C ARG A 43 10.83 -0.08 -2.37
N TYR A 44 10.72 -0.67 -3.54
CA TYR A 44 9.47 -0.72 -4.31
C TYR A 44 8.78 -2.03 -4.03
N HIS A 45 7.55 -1.93 -3.55
CA HIS A 45 6.72 -3.09 -3.23
C HIS A 45 5.71 -3.33 -4.34
N ASP A 46 5.69 -4.56 -4.84
CA ASP A 46 4.71 -5.09 -5.78
C ASP A 46 4.19 -6.41 -5.19
N VAL A 47 3.02 -6.34 -4.56
CA VAL A 47 2.45 -7.45 -3.79
C VAL A 47 1.06 -7.79 -4.31
N HIS A 48 0.87 -9.04 -4.66
CA HIS A 48 -0.40 -9.66 -5.06
C HIS A 48 -0.69 -10.86 -4.15
N ALA A 49 -1.05 -10.56 -2.90
CA ALA A 49 -1.30 -11.53 -1.85
C ALA A 49 -2.17 -10.94 -0.73
N ALA A 50 -2.79 -11.76 0.09
CA ALA A 50 -3.51 -11.32 1.29
C ALA A 50 -2.56 -10.98 2.45
N SER A 51 -1.37 -11.60 2.48
CA SER A 51 -0.35 -11.31 3.48
C SER A 51 1.06 -11.60 2.97
N CYS A 52 2.06 -10.92 3.53
CA CYS A 52 3.46 -11.16 3.22
C CYS A 52 4.33 -10.97 4.47
N PRO A 53 5.27 -11.88 4.75
CA PRO A 53 6.28 -11.66 5.77
C PRO A 53 7.10 -10.41 5.46
N LEU A 54 7.28 -9.57 6.46
CA LEU A 54 8.18 -8.42 6.37
C LEU A 54 9.62 -8.84 6.69
N GLU A 55 10.56 -8.02 6.31
CA GLU A 55 11.97 -8.21 6.68
C GLU A 55 12.13 -8.12 8.20
N PRO A 56 13.13 -8.84 8.78
CA PRO A 56 13.43 -8.73 10.20
C PRO A 56 13.69 -7.28 10.59
N ALA A 57 13.07 -6.84 11.68
CA ALA A 57 13.24 -5.49 12.18
C ALA A 57 14.68 -5.24 12.61
N ALA A 58 15.26 -4.15 12.11
CA ALA A 58 16.55 -3.64 12.59
C ALA A 58 16.29 -2.52 13.62
N PRO A 59 16.80 -2.63 14.85
CA PRO A 59 16.59 -1.62 15.89
C PRO A 59 17.05 -0.23 15.45
N GLY A 60 16.23 0.77 15.67
CA GLY A 60 16.54 2.17 15.35
C GLY A 60 16.37 2.56 13.88
N VAL A 61 16.15 1.64 12.96
CA VAL A 61 15.89 1.95 11.56
C VAL A 61 14.48 2.57 11.42
N LEU A 62 14.43 3.70 10.69
CA LEU A 62 13.21 4.39 10.35
C LEU A 62 12.69 3.90 9.00
N GLU A 63 11.40 3.65 8.90
CA GLU A 63 10.69 3.41 7.65
C GLU A 63 9.75 4.56 7.33
N ILE A 64 9.85 5.09 6.11
CA ILE A 64 8.99 6.11 5.54
C ILE A 64 8.26 5.45 4.39
N SER A 65 6.99 5.10 4.57
CA SER A 65 6.22 4.34 3.60
C SER A 65 5.09 5.17 3.00
N HIS A 66 4.95 5.08 1.68
CA HIS A 66 3.88 5.70 0.92
C HIS A 66 3.12 4.64 0.14
N CYS A 67 1.79 4.65 0.23
CA CYS A 67 0.92 3.75 -0.51
C CYS A 67 0.46 4.40 -1.82
N ARG A 68 0.70 3.74 -2.95
CA ARG A 68 0.16 4.12 -4.26
C ARG A 68 -1.18 3.45 -4.53
N GLU A 69 -1.24 2.14 -4.33
CA GLU A 69 -2.41 1.32 -4.63
C GLU A 69 -2.60 0.22 -3.59
N GLY A 70 -3.83 -0.24 -3.43
CA GLY A 70 -4.15 -1.27 -2.46
C GLY A 70 -4.27 -0.74 -1.03
N ARG A 71 -4.03 -1.58 -0.05
CA ARG A 71 -4.02 -1.21 1.37
C ARG A 71 -3.09 -2.14 2.13
N MET A 72 -2.32 -1.57 3.05
CA MET A 72 -1.50 -2.34 3.97
C MET A 72 -2.02 -2.17 5.39
N GLU A 73 -2.20 -3.28 6.09
CA GLU A 73 -2.63 -3.33 7.48
C GLU A 73 -1.42 -3.50 8.40
N TYR A 74 -1.31 -2.63 9.41
CA TYR A 74 -0.39 -2.77 10.51
C TYR A 74 -1.14 -3.01 11.81
N ARG A 75 -0.71 -3.99 12.57
CA ARG A 75 -1.20 -4.20 13.94
C ARG A 75 -0.17 -3.67 14.94
N LEU A 76 -0.53 -2.59 15.64
CA LEU A 76 0.29 -2.01 16.70
C LEU A 76 -0.46 -2.13 18.04
N GLY A 77 0.04 -3.00 18.91
CA GLY A 77 -0.64 -3.33 20.17
C GLY A 77 -2.03 -3.92 19.93
N SER A 78 -3.07 -3.26 20.45
CA SER A 78 -4.48 -3.66 20.32
C SER A 78 -5.22 -3.00 19.15
N ARG A 79 -4.56 -2.12 18.39
CA ARG A 79 -5.16 -1.35 17.30
C ARG A 79 -4.64 -1.79 15.95
N TYR A 80 -5.46 -1.60 14.92
CA TYR A 80 -5.16 -1.86 13.53
C TYR A 80 -5.13 -0.54 12.75
N PHE A 81 -4.05 -0.31 12.02
CA PHE A 81 -3.84 0.87 11.20
C PHE A 81 -3.77 0.44 9.74
N TYR A 82 -4.28 1.27 8.86
CA TYR A 82 -4.33 0.98 7.43
C TYR A 82 -3.66 2.11 6.67
N LEU A 83 -2.65 1.77 5.90
CA LEU A 83 -2.03 2.68 4.94
C LEU A 83 -2.79 2.53 3.62
N ALA A 84 -3.48 3.59 3.21
CA ALA A 84 -4.31 3.67 2.01
C ALA A 84 -3.63 4.49 0.90
N PRO A 85 -4.11 4.43 -0.35
CA PRO A 85 -3.54 5.23 -1.43
C PRO A 85 -3.45 6.71 -1.10
N GLY A 86 -2.23 7.28 -1.24
CA GLY A 86 -1.87 8.64 -0.88
C GLY A 86 -1.65 8.88 0.61
N ASP A 87 -1.59 7.85 1.44
CA ASP A 87 -1.17 7.97 2.83
C ASP A 87 0.34 7.79 2.97
N LEU A 88 0.91 8.53 3.91
CA LEU A 88 2.28 8.44 4.38
C LEU A 88 2.31 7.85 5.78
N SER A 89 3.22 6.92 6.04
CA SER A 89 3.57 6.53 7.41
C SER A 89 5.07 6.69 7.65
N VAL A 90 5.41 7.03 8.89
CA VAL A 90 6.78 7.08 9.39
C VAL A 90 6.82 6.25 10.66
N ALA A 91 7.65 5.21 10.70
CA ALA A 91 7.71 4.29 11.82
C ALA A 91 9.12 3.81 12.08
N ARG A 92 9.43 3.44 13.32
CA ARG A 92 10.61 2.62 13.59
C ARG A 92 10.31 1.17 13.23
N GLN A 93 11.25 0.49 12.59
CA GLN A 93 11.08 -0.92 12.21
C GLN A 93 10.80 -1.84 13.41
N ASP A 94 11.40 -1.57 14.56
CA ASP A 94 11.25 -2.38 15.78
C ASP A 94 9.83 -2.38 16.39
N VAL A 95 8.95 -1.45 15.98
CA VAL A 95 7.54 -1.42 16.40
C VAL A 95 6.61 -2.00 15.34
N LEU A 96 7.08 -2.24 14.12
CA LEU A 96 6.28 -2.80 13.04
C LEU A 96 6.09 -4.32 13.23
N PRO A 97 4.97 -4.89 12.76
CA PRO A 97 4.76 -6.33 12.81
C PRO A 97 5.71 -7.06 11.85
N THR A 98 5.93 -8.33 12.11
CA THR A 98 6.72 -9.23 11.22
C THR A 98 5.91 -9.74 10.03
N LEU A 99 4.62 -9.50 10.01
CA LEU A 99 3.70 -9.89 8.94
C LEU A 99 2.81 -8.71 8.58
N ALA A 100 2.84 -8.30 7.32
CA ALA A 100 1.87 -7.36 6.76
C ALA A 100 0.67 -8.10 6.20
N ALA A 101 -0.54 -7.53 6.34
CA ALA A 101 -1.74 -8.01 5.69
C ALA A 101 -2.25 -6.97 4.67
N PHE A 102 -2.81 -7.49 3.56
CA PHE A 102 -3.30 -6.67 2.47
C PHE A 102 -4.79 -6.99 2.22
N PRO A 103 -5.71 -6.28 2.88
CA PRO A 103 -7.15 -6.59 2.84
C PRO A 103 -7.76 -6.54 1.43
N THR A 104 -7.10 -5.84 0.51
CA THR A 104 -7.52 -5.74 -0.89
C THR A 104 -6.88 -6.79 -1.81
N GLY A 105 -6.03 -7.67 -1.27
CA GLY A 105 -5.31 -8.69 -2.02
C GLY A 105 -4.12 -8.16 -2.84
N HIS A 106 -3.84 -6.86 -2.78
CA HIS A 106 -2.69 -6.26 -3.46
C HIS A 106 -2.18 -5.01 -2.71
N TYR A 107 -0.91 -4.69 -2.93
CA TYR A 107 -0.30 -3.46 -2.42
C TYR A 107 0.87 -3.04 -3.31
N HIS A 108 0.80 -1.80 -3.80
CA HIS A 108 1.91 -1.13 -4.49
C HIS A 108 2.30 0.11 -3.70
N GLY A 109 3.55 0.20 -3.34
CA GLY A 109 4.04 1.30 -2.51
C GLY A 109 5.55 1.45 -2.57
N ILE A 110 6.03 2.53 -1.99
CA ILE A 110 7.46 2.80 -1.81
C ILE A 110 7.73 2.93 -0.32
N THR A 111 8.78 2.28 0.16
CA THR A 111 9.34 2.48 1.50
C THR A 111 10.76 2.99 1.39
N VAL A 112 11.04 4.10 2.05
CA VAL A 112 12.41 4.59 2.27
C VAL A 112 12.83 4.15 3.67
N THR A 113 13.92 3.38 3.77
CA THR A 113 14.52 3.00 5.04
C THR A 113 15.68 3.91 5.36
N VAL A 114 15.78 4.35 6.60
CA VAL A 114 16.86 5.20 7.10
C VAL A 114 17.42 4.57 8.38
N ASP A 115 18.66 4.12 8.31
CA ASP A 115 19.43 3.66 9.47
C ASP A 115 20.26 4.84 10.00
N PRO A 116 19.87 5.47 11.12
CA PRO A 116 20.58 6.63 11.65
C PRO A 116 22.01 6.34 12.08
N GLY A 117 22.34 5.07 12.39
CA GLY A 117 23.68 4.63 12.77
C GLY A 117 24.66 4.55 11.59
N ARG A 118 24.13 4.37 10.38
CA ARG A 118 24.90 4.23 9.14
C ARG A 118 24.73 5.42 8.19
N ALA A 119 23.61 6.14 8.28
CA ALA A 119 23.35 7.31 7.46
C ALA A 119 24.32 8.44 7.79
N PRO A 120 24.73 9.25 6.80
CA PRO A 120 25.51 10.45 7.04
C PRO A 120 24.80 11.36 8.05
N ARG A 121 25.53 11.95 8.98
CA ARG A 121 24.97 12.85 10.00
C ARG A 121 24.26 14.04 9.39
N CYS A 122 24.75 14.52 8.24
CA CYS A 122 24.12 15.56 7.44
C CYS A 122 24.19 15.14 5.97
N LEU A 123 23.04 15.13 5.28
CA LEU A 123 22.93 14.81 3.86
C LEU A 123 23.07 16.04 2.97
N SER A 124 23.09 17.22 3.55
CA SER A 124 23.07 18.51 2.86
C SER A 124 24.34 19.34 3.03
N CYS A 125 25.47 18.69 3.35
CA CYS A 125 26.76 19.37 3.62
C CYS A 125 27.24 20.32 2.50
N PHE A 126 26.70 20.18 1.28
CA PHE A 126 27.05 21.03 0.13
C PHE A 126 26.01 22.12 -0.17
N LEU A 127 24.93 22.16 0.60
CA LEU A 127 23.84 23.11 0.41
C LEU A 127 23.82 24.02 1.64
N GLU A 128 24.32 25.25 1.46
CA GLU A 128 24.19 26.27 2.50
C GLU A 128 22.71 26.46 2.86
N ASP A 129 22.40 26.72 4.11
CA ASP A 129 21.03 26.94 4.63
C ASP A 129 20.09 25.72 4.58
N VAL A 130 20.55 24.53 4.21
CA VAL A 130 19.74 23.32 4.20
C VAL A 130 20.28 22.31 5.21
N GLU A 131 19.51 22.01 6.25
CA GLU A 131 19.89 21.07 7.28
C GLU A 131 18.94 19.84 7.26
N VAL A 132 19.44 18.70 6.82
CA VAL A 132 18.71 17.42 6.85
C VAL A 132 19.47 16.44 7.72
N GLN A 133 18.94 16.21 8.92
CA GLN A 133 19.50 15.26 9.90
C GLN A 133 18.59 14.03 10.00
N PRO A 134 19.02 12.85 9.51
CA PRO A 134 18.24 11.61 9.58
C PRO A 134 17.83 11.22 11.01
N ALA A 135 18.68 11.43 12.00
CA ALA A 135 18.38 11.12 13.40
C ALA A 135 17.24 11.97 13.97
N ALA A 136 17.18 13.26 13.62
CA ALA A 136 16.12 14.16 14.08
C ALA A 136 14.74 13.78 13.56
N LEU A 137 14.65 13.14 12.39
CA LEU A 137 13.39 12.64 11.87
C LEU A 137 12.80 11.51 12.72
N ALA A 138 13.63 10.60 13.23
CA ALA A 138 13.20 9.53 14.10
C ALA A 138 12.62 10.09 15.42
N GLU A 139 13.27 11.07 16.02
CA GLU A 139 12.76 11.75 17.22
C GLU A 139 11.44 12.47 16.92
N LYS A 140 11.37 13.21 15.82
CA LYS A 140 10.20 14.01 15.43
C LYS A 140 8.93 13.17 15.22
N PHE A 141 9.02 12.07 14.47
CA PHE A 141 7.86 11.28 14.08
C PHE A 141 7.56 10.12 15.04
N CYS A 142 8.55 9.63 15.76
CA CYS A 142 8.45 8.38 16.52
C CYS A 142 8.50 8.56 18.04
N ALA A 143 8.60 9.78 18.56
CA ALA A 143 8.70 10.06 20.01
C ALA A 143 7.50 9.52 20.81
N ALA A 144 6.30 9.56 20.26
CA ALA A 144 5.05 9.22 20.96
C ALA A 144 4.52 7.81 20.61
N GLY A 145 5.39 6.80 20.46
CA GLY A 145 4.96 5.42 20.22
C GLY A 145 5.54 4.75 18.98
N GLY A 146 6.52 5.37 18.34
CA GLY A 146 7.28 4.77 17.24
C GLY A 146 6.57 4.70 15.89
N TYR A 147 5.37 5.28 15.76
CA TYR A 147 4.55 5.24 14.54
C TYR A 147 3.78 6.54 14.33
N PHE A 148 3.84 7.06 13.12
CA PHE A 148 3.04 8.18 12.62
C PHE A 148 2.40 7.79 11.28
N ALA A 149 1.15 8.15 11.05
CA ALA A 149 0.52 8.03 9.73
C ALA A 149 -0.44 9.20 9.51
N ALA A 150 -0.40 9.73 8.30
CA ALA A 150 -1.28 10.82 7.88
C ALA A 150 -1.46 10.79 6.36
N ARG A 151 -2.44 11.53 5.87
CA ARG A 151 -2.55 11.85 4.45
C ARG A 151 -1.32 12.62 4.01
N SER A 152 -0.68 12.22 2.91
CA SER A 152 0.45 12.93 2.34
C SER A 152 0.08 14.39 2.02
N SER A 153 0.98 15.32 2.31
CA SER A 153 0.87 16.67 1.77
C SER A 153 1.09 16.65 0.25
N GLN A 154 0.57 17.63 -0.46
CA GLN A 154 0.74 17.73 -1.92
C GLN A 154 2.22 17.70 -2.34
N ARG A 155 3.12 18.28 -1.54
CA ARG A 155 4.56 18.29 -1.81
C ARG A 155 5.17 16.86 -1.68
N VAL A 156 4.82 16.16 -0.62
CA VAL A 156 5.28 14.78 -0.39
C VAL A 156 4.70 13.84 -1.45
N GLU A 157 3.43 14.00 -1.79
CA GLU A 157 2.77 13.25 -2.87
C GLU A 157 3.48 13.44 -4.21
N HIS A 158 3.89 14.68 -4.53
CA HIS A 158 4.65 14.97 -5.74
C HIS A 158 5.98 14.22 -5.77
N VAL A 159 6.74 14.21 -4.68
CA VAL A 159 8.01 13.47 -4.60
C VAL A 159 7.80 11.98 -4.86
N PHE A 160 6.79 11.37 -4.24
CA PHE A 160 6.50 9.95 -4.46
C PHE A 160 6.00 9.67 -5.88
N SER A 161 5.19 10.56 -6.48
CA SER A 161 4.76 10.40 -7.87
C SER A 161 5.95 10.35 -8.84
N GLU A 162 6.95 11.19 -8.63
CA GLU A 162 8.20 11.21 -9.39
C GLU A 162 9.05 9.95 -9.14
N LEU A 163 9.09 9.45 -7.92
CA LEU A 163 9.80 8.20 -7.59
C LEU A 163 9.21 6.98 -8.30
N TYR A 164 7.92 6.99 -8.69
CA TYR A 164 7.32 5.92 -9.49
C TYR A 164 7.65 6.01 -10.99
N GLN A 165 8.25 7.12 -11.45
CA GLN A 165 8.53 7.39 -12.87
C GLN A 165 10.01 7.74 -13.10
N VAL A 166 10.90 7.10 -12.36
CA VAL A 166 12.35 7.39 -12.41
C VAL A 166 12.93 7.01 -13.77
N PRO A 167 13.57 7.94 -14.51
CA PRO A 167 14.27 7.64 -15.74
C PRO A 167 15.45 6.68 -15.49
N GLU A 168 15.58 5.64 -16.31
CA GLU A 168 16.61 4.60 -16.09
C GLU A 168 18.03 5.12 -16.18
N ASP A 169 18.30 5.97 -17.16
CA ASP A 169 19.59 6.59 -17.44
C ASP A 169 20.08 7.54 -16.34
N LEU A 170 19.14 8.14 -15.60
CA LEU A 170 19.43 9.08 -14.50
C LEU A 170 19.19 8.48 -13.10
N ARG A 171 18.75 7.23 -13.00
CA ARG A 171 18.21 6.61 -11.78
C ARG A 171 19.03 6.91 -10.53
N ARG A 172 20.34 6.64 -10.55
CA ARG A 172 21.18 6.81 -9.34
C ARG A 172 21.22 8.25 -8.82
N GLY A 173 21.39 9.22 -9.71
CA GLY A 173 21.41 10.64 -9.35
C GLY A 173 20.03 11.14 -8.94
N TYR A 174 19.03 10.74 -9.71
CA TYR A 174 17.64 11.13 -9.50
C TYR A 174 17.11 10.65 -8.14
N LEU A 175 17.34 9.39 -7.77
CA LEU A 175 16.95 8.85 -6.46
C LEU A 175 17.62 9.63 -5.31
N LYS A 176 18.89 10.02 -5.43
CA LYS A 176 19.57 10.83 -4.41
C LYS A 176 18.91 12.19 -4.21
N VAL A 177 18.61 12.89 -5.31
CA VAL A 177 17.93 14.20 -5.27
C VAL A 177 16.55 14.06 -4.64
N LYS A 178 15.76 13.05 -5.05
CA LYS A 178 14.41 12.85 -4.53
C LYS A 178 14.39 12.44 -3.05
N ILE A 179 15.36 11.68 -2.59
CA ILE A 179 15.48 11.37 -1.15
C ILE A 179 15.83 12.63 -0.35
N LEU A 180 16.76 13.46 -0.83
CA LEU A 180 17.06 14.74 -0.15
C LEU A 180 15.83 15.63 -0.08
N GLU A 181 15.09 15.76 -1.18
CA GLU A 181 13.83 16.54 -1.25
C GLU A 181 12.78 15.98 -0.27
N LEU A 182 12.58 14.66 -0.24
CA LEU A 182 11.65 14.01 0.68
C LEU A 182 12.01 14.31 2.14
N LEU A 183 13.27 14.09 2.52
CA LEU A 183 13.72 14.27 3.89
C LEU A 183 13.66 15.75 4.31
N LEU A 184 13.92 16.68 3.38
CA LEU A 184 13.75 18.12 3.60
C LEU A 184 12.29 18.46 3.89
N PHE A 185 11.35 17.98 3.08
CA PHE A 185 9.92 18.21 3.33
C PHE A 185 9.44 17.60 4.64
N LEU A 186 9.94 16.42 4.99
CA LEU A 186 9.63 15.78 6.27
C LEU A 186 10.24 16.55 7.45
N SER A 187 11.43 17.14 7.29
CA SER A 187 12.02 17.97 8.33
C SER A 187 11.20 19.23 8.62
N ALA A 188 10.54 19.78 7.60
CA ALA A 188 9.69 20.97 7.70
C ALA A 188 8.23 20.65 8.07
N LEU A 189 7.80 19.38 8.00
CA LEU A 189 6.41 18.97 8.28
C LEU A 189 6.08 19.17 9.76
N GLU A 190 5.02 19.87 10.08
CA GLU A 190 4.52 19.95 11.46
C GLU A 190 3.83 18.64 11.85
N VAL A 191 4.30 18.01 12.93
CA VAL A 191 3.70 16.79 13.48
C VAL A 191 2.79 17.20 14.65
N PRO A 192 1.50 16.83 14.64
CA PRO A 192 0.61 17.10 15.76
C PRO A 192 1.15 16.51 17.07
N ALA A 193 1.04 17.24 18.16
CA ALA A 193 1.51 16.79 19.48
C ALA A 193 0.88 15.46 19.96
N GLN A 194 -0.24 15.07 19.36
CA GLN A 194 -0.89 13.77 19.55
C GLN A 194 -0.98 13.03 18.21
N PRO A 195 0.03 12.21 17.85
CA PRO A 195 0.07 11.47 16.58
C PRO A 195 -1.13 10.52 16.37
N GLN A 196 -1.77 10.06 17.45
CA GLN A 196 -2.96 9.20 17.41
C GLN A 196 -4.21 9.91 16.84
N ALA A 197 -4.21 11.23 16.70
CA ALA A 197 -5.32 11.99 16.11
C ALA A 197 -5.30 11.98 14.58
N ALA A 198 -4.16 11.71 13.95
CA ALA A 198 -4.01 11.80 12.50
C ALA A 198 -4.67 10.59 11.77
N ALA A 199 -4.61 9.39 12.36
CA ALA A 199 -5.30 8.20 11.86
C ALA A 199 -5.75 7.31 13.03
N PRO A 200 -6.99 7.43 13.52
CA PRO A 200 -7.46 6.60 14.60
C PRO A 200 -7.51 5.14 14.17
N GLY A 201 -6.67 4.30 14.78
CA GLY A 201 -6.63 2.87 14.50
C GLY A 201 -7.97 2.20 14.83
N LEU A 202 -8.33 1.17 14.09
CA LEU A 202 -9.53 0.35 14.33
C LEU A 202 -9.31 -0.62 15.50
N SER A 203 -10.37 -0.86 16.27
CA SER A 203 -10.38 -1.91 17.28
C SER A 203 -10.47 -3.30 16.65
N ARG A 204 -10.07 -4.34 17.39
CA ARG A 204 -10.22 -5.74 16.97
C ARG A 204 -11.67 -6.09 16.61
N GLY A 205 -12.65 -5.55 17.35
CA GLY A 205 -14.08 -5.77 17.08
C GLY A 205 -14.51 -5.19 15.73
N GLN A 206 -14.07 -3.96 15.41
CA GLN A 206 -14.36 -3.32 14.12
C GLN A 206 -13.74 -4.09 12.94
N VAL A 207 -12.49 -4.52 13.07
CA VAL A 207 -11.81 -5.34 12.04
C VAL A 207 -12.50 -6.69 11.88
N SER A 208 -12.87 -7.36 13.00
CA SER A 208 -13.59 -8.63 12.94
C SER A 208 -14.97 -8.49 12.26
N LEU A 209 -15.70 -7.41 12.58
CA LEU A 209 -16.99 -7.13 11.93
C LEU A 209 -16.83 -6.91 10.43
N ALA A 210 -15.82 -6.14 10.02
CA ALA A 210 -15.56 -5.88 8.60
C ALA A 210 -15.20 -7.17 7.85
N ARG A 211 -14.32 -8.02 8.40
CA ARG A 211 -13.92 -9.29 7.79
C ARG A 211 -15.10 -10.26 7.68
N LYS A 212 -15.86 -10.47 8.75
CA LYS A 212 -17.08 -11.29 8.73
C LYS A 212 -18.11 -10.78 7.72
N THR A 213 -18.22 -9.46 7.56
CA THR A 213 -19.09 -8.86 6.55
C THR A 213 -18.59 -9.19 5.15
N ALA A 214 -17.29 -9.14 4.88
CA ALA A 214 -16.71 -9.51 3.59
C ALA A 214 -16.95 -11.00 3.28
N ASP A 215 -16.73 -11.89 4.24
CA ASP A 215 -16.98 -13.33 4.09
C ASP A 215 -18.45 -13.62 3.76
N TYR A 216 -19.38 -12.94 4.47
CA TYR A 216 -20.81 -13.07 4.19
C TYR A 216 -21.17 -12.58 2.78
N LEU A 217 -20.61 -11.47 2.34
CA LEU A 217 -20.84 -10.93 1.01
C LEU A 217 -20.30 -11.85 -0.09
N LEU A 218 -19.15 -12.46 0.09
CA LEU A 218 -18.57 -13.42 -0.85
C LEU A 218 -19.37 -14.73 -0.91
N ALA A 219 -19.92 -15.19 0.21
CA ALA A 219 -20.79 -16.36 0.25
C ALA A 219 -22.15 -16.12 -0.39
N ASN A 220 -22.55 -14.84 -0.63
CA ASN A 220 -23.86 -14.47 -1.18
C ASN A 220 -23.74 -13.59 -2.43
N THR A 221 -22.78 -13.90 -3.32
CA THR A 221 -22.51 -13.11 -4.52
C THR A 221 -23.66 -13.09 -5.51
N GLU A 222 -24.50 -14.13 -5.56
CA GLU A 222 -25.66 -14.17 -6.45
C GLU A 222 -26.79 -13.25 -5.99
N SER A 223 -26.82 -12.92 -4.71
CA SER A 223 -27.90 -12.19 -4.06
C SER A 223 -27.62 -10.68 -3.99
N LYS A 224 -28.69 -9.91 -3.85
CA LYS A 224 -28.60 -8.48 -3.54
C LYS A 224 -28.59 -8.29 -2.02
N VAL A 225 -27.42 -8.33 -1.40
CA VAL A 225 -27.27 -8.11 0.03
C VAL A 225 -27.38 -6.61 0.36
N THR A 226 -28.27 -6.25 1.29
CA THR A 226 -28.47 -4.87 1.76
C THR A 226 -27.76 -4.64 3.10
N VAL A 227 -27.47 -3.36 3.42
CA VAL A 227 -26.87 -3.01 4.71
C VAL A 227 -27.81 -3.32 5.89
N GLN A 228 -29.12 -3.23 5.69
CA GLN A 228 -30.13 -3.60 6.67
C GLN A 228 -30.11 -5.11 6.99
N GLU A 229 -29.87 -5.93 5.98
CA GLU A 229 -29.69 -7.37 6.12
C GLU A 229 -28.43 -7.71 6.91
N LEU A 230 -27.32 -7.05 6.57
CA LEU A 230 -26.07 -7.16 7.34
C LEU A 230 -26.27 -6.71 8.78
N SER A 231 -27.00 -5.61 9.04
CA SER A 231 -27.32 -5.12 10.38
C SER A 231 -28.07 -6.15 11.21
N ARG A 232 -29.08 -6.80 10.64
CA ARG A 232 -29.83 -7.86 11.31
C ARG A 232 -28.98 -9.09 11.57
N HIS A 233 -28.15 -9.48 10.56
CA HIS A 233 -27.32 -10.69 10.65
C HIS A 233 -26.22 -10.56 11.70
N PHE A 234 -25.56 -9.41 11.80
CA PHE A 234 -24.43 -9.19 12.72
C PHE A 234 -24.81 -8.51 14.04
N GLY A 235 -26.06 -8.09 14.22
CA GLY A 235 -26.49 -7.36 15.43
C GLY A 235 -25.77 -6.02 15.60
N ALA A 236 -25.35 -5.38 14.48
CA ALA A 236 -24.61 -4.12 14.47
C ALA A 236 -25.38 -3.06 13.67
N SER A 237 -25.26 -1.78 14.06
CA SER A 237 -25.91 -0.72 13.29
C SER A 237 -25.33 -0.58 11.87
N ALA A 238 -26.14 -0.09 10.93
CA ALA A 238 -25.71 0.18 9.56
C ALA A 238 -24.47 1.10 9.51
N ALA A 239 -24.42 2.10 10.39
CA ALA A 239 -23.29 3.02 10.52
C ALA A 239 -22.01 2.30 10.97
N GLN A 240 -22.11 1.41 11.98
CA GLN A 240 -20.98 0.62 12.46
C GLN A 240 -20.44 -0.31 11.37
N ILE A 241 -21.31 -1.01 10.64
CA ILE A 241 -20.89 -1.88 9.52
C ILE A 241 -20.19 -1.06 8.45
N GLN A 242 -20.78 0.05 7.99
CA GLN A 242 -20.18 0.89 6.97
C GLN A 242 -18.85 1.50 7.39
N ALA A 243 -18.75 2.01 8.63
CA ALA A 243 -17.52 2.61 9.15
C ALA A 243 -16.42 1.56 9.30
N SER A 244 -16.71 0.41 9.91
CA SER A 244 -15.75 -0.69 10.09
C SER A 244 -15.27 -1.23 8.74
N PHE A 245 -16.21 -1.47 7.81
CA PHE A 245 -15.90 -2.00 6.49
C PHE A 245 -15.08 -1.02 5.65
N ARG A 246 -15.47 0.26 5.64
CA ARG A 246 -14.71 1.31 4.95
C ARG A 246 -13.33 1.51 5.57
N GLY A 247 -13.21 1.38 6.90
CA GLY A 247 -11.93 1.44 7.59
C GLY A 247 -10.95 0.36 7.14
N VAL A 248 -11.42 -0.89 6.95
CA VAL A 248 -10.59 -2.03 6.51
C VAL A 248 -10.37 -2.01 5.00
N TYR A 249 -11.45 -1.93 4.21
CA TYR A 249 -11.40 -2.14 2.75
C TYR A 249 -11.38 -0.84 1.93
N GLY A 250 -11.50 0.33 2.56
CA GLY A 250 -11.49 1.63 1.90
C GLY A 250 -12.77 1.99 1.14
N ARG A 251 -13.74 1.07 1.07
CA ARG A 251 -14.98 1.19 0.28
C ARG A 251 -16.19 0.77 1.08
N SER A 252 -17.38 1.12 0.61
CA SER A 252 -18.61 0.57 1.21
C SER A 252 -18.75 -0.93 0.87
N PRO A 253 -19.52 -1.71 1.66
CA PRO A 253 -19.77 -3.13 1.38
C PRO A 253 -20.28 -3.38 -0.04
N ALA A 254 -21.23 -2.56 -0.51
CA ALA A 254 -21.82 -2.69 -1.85
C ALA A 254 -20.80 -2.40 -2.98
N ALA A 255 -20.00 -1.34 -2.82
CA ALA A 255 -18.97 -1.00 -3.81
C ALA A 255 -17.85 -2.05 -3.87
N TRP A 256 -17.47 -2.59 -2.71
CA TRP A 256 -16.49 -3.67 -2.62
C TRP A 256 -17.02 -4.98 -3.25
N LEU A 257 -18.25 -5.37 -2.93
CA LEU A 257 -18.86 -6.57 -3.52
C LEU A 257 -18.98 -6.45 -5.06
N ARG A 258 -19.35 -5.28 -5.57
CA ARG A 258 -19.37 -5.03 -7.02
C ARG A 258 -17.99 -5.28 -7.65
N LEU A 259 -16.93 -4.80 -7.01
CA LEU A 259 -15.56 -5.01 -7.46
C LEU A 259 -15.21 -6.50 -7.50
N GLN A 260 -15.50 -7.24 -6.40
CA GLN A 260 -15.25 -8.68 -6.32
C GLN A 260 -16.00 -9.48 -7.40
N LYS A 261 -17.27 -9.13 -7.63
CA LYS A 261 -18.08 -9.72 -8.71
C LYS A 261 -17.45 -9.52 -10.09
N MET A 262 -16.94 -8.33 -10.39
CA MET A 262 -16.34 -8.04 -11.70
C MET A 262 -14.98 -8.74 -11.89
N HIS A 263 -14.16 -8.82 -10.84
CA HIS A 263 -12.91 -9.60 -10.89
C HIS A 263 -13.19 -11.10 -11.02
N GLY A 264 -14.15 -11.65 -10.28
CA GLY A 264 -14.56 -13.04 -10.45
C GLY A 264 -15.12 -13.33 -11.83
N ALA A 265 -15.88 -12.39 -12.40
CA ALA A 265 -16.38 -12.50 -13.78
C ALA A 265 -15.25 -12.45 -14.82
N ALA A 266 -14.24 -11.60 -14.62
CA ALA A 266 -13.07 -11.53 -15.50
C ALA A 266 -12.31 -12.85 -15.49
N GLU A 267 -12.15 -13.47 -14.32
CA GLU A 267 -11.50 -14.78 -14.20
C GLU A 267 -12.30 -15.90 -14.94
N LEU A 268 -13.63 -15.91 -14.81
CA LEU A 268 -14.47 -16.85 -15.55
C LEU A 268 -14.46 -16.61 -17.06
N LEU A 269 -14.40 -15.34 -17.50
CA LEU A 269 -14.26 -15.00 -18.92
C LEU A 269 -12.93 -15.49 -19.50
N ARG A 270 -11.86 -15.48 -18.68
CA ARG A 270 -10.54 -15.96 -19.06
C ARG A 270 -10.40 -17.48 -19.05
N SER A 271 -11.01 -18.15 -18.07
CA SER A 271 -10.81 -19.57 -17.80
C SER A 271 -11.88 -20.49 -18.39
N THR A 272 -12.96 -19.95 -18.98
CA THR A 272 -14.09 -20.75 -19.47
C THR A 272 -14.69 -20.19 -20.77
N GLU A 273 -15.33 -21.08 -21.55
CA GLU A 273 -16.11 -20.75 -22.74
C GLU A 273 -17.59 -20.36 -22.45
N ARG A 274 -17.94 -20.16 -21.19
CA ARG A 274 -19.30 -19.81 -20.79
C ARG A 274 -19.71 -18.48 -21.43
N THR A 275 -21.01 -18.34 -21.75
CA THR A 275 -21.52 -17.09 -22.34
C THR A 275 -21.43 -15.93 -21.35
N VAL A 276 -21.30 -14.73 -21.86
CA VAL A 276 -21.33 -13.50 -21.03
C VAL A 276 -22.59 -13.41 -20.19
N LEU A 277 -23.72 -13.90 -20.72
CA LEU A 277 -25.00 -13.92 -20.02
C LEU A 277 -25.01 -14.90 -18.85
N ASP A 278 -24.46 -16.11 -19.04
CA ASP A 278 -24.35 -17.12 -17.96
C ASP A 278 -23.46 -16.61 -16.83
N ILE A 279 -22.33 -15.99 -17.18
CA ILE A 279 -21.41 -15.39 -16.19
C ILE A 279 -22.13 -14.24 -15.47
N ALA A 280 -22.85 -13.36 -16.18
CA ALA A 280 -23.60 -12.28 -15.55
C ALA A 280 -24.63 -12.82 -14.55
N GLY A 281 -25.38 -13.88 -14.93
CA GLY A 281 -26.35 -14.54 -14.06
C GLY A 281 -25.73 -15.08 -12.77
N GLN A 282 -24.55 -15.69 -12.83
CA GLN A 282 -23.83 -16.19 -11.66
C GLN A 282 -23.49 -15.10 -10.64
N PHE A 283 -23.29 -13.86 -11.09
CA PHE A 283 -23.03 -12.73 -10.21
C PHE A 283 -24.29 -11.90 -9.89
N GLY A 284 -25.49 -12.46 -10.14
CA GLY A 284 -26.77 -11.84 -9.81
C GLY A 284 -27.17 -10.68 -10.73
N TYR A 285 -26.72 -10.70 -11.98
CA TYR A 285 -27.16 -9.77 -13.01
C TYR A 285 -28.15 -10.47 -13.95
N ASP A 286 -29.38 -10.02 -13.91
CA ASP A 286 -30.47 -10.47 -14.78
C ASP A 286 -30.45 -9.79 -16.17
N ASN A 287 -29.56 -8.82 -16.38
CA ASN A 287 -29.45 -8.02 -17.59
C ASN A 287 -28.00 -7.87 -18.04
N ALA A 288 -27.69 -8.43 -19.22
CA ALA A 288 -26.35 -8.39 -19.80
C ALA A 288 -25.83 -6.97 -20.04
N SER A 289 -26.69 -5.98 -20.37
CA SER A 289 -26.25 -4.59 -20.57
C SER A 289 -25.84 -3.93 -19.27
N LYS A 290 -26.58 -4.18 -18.17
CA LYS A 290 -26.20 -3.70 -16.83
C LYS A 290 -24.89 -4.33 -16.35
N PHE A 291 -24.71 -5.62 -16.62
CA PHE A 291 -23.48 -6.33 -16.33
C PHE A 291 -22.31 -5.77 -17.13
N ALA A 292 -22.45 -5.63 -18.47
CA ALA A 292 -21.40 -5.12 -19.34
C ALA A 292 -20.96 -3.70 -18.95
N ARG A 293 -21.91 -2.84 -18.55
CA ARG A 293 -21.59 -1.51 -18.01
C ARG A 293 -20.81 -1.61 -16.70
N ALA A 294 -21.28 -2.44 -15.75
CA ALA A 294 -20.61 -2.63 -14.47
C ALA A 294 -19.20 -3.20 -14.63
N PHE A 295 -19.02 -4.12 -15.58
CA PHE A 295 -17.74 -4.73 -15.91
C PHE A 295 -16.79 -3.69 -16.51
N ARG A 296 -17.23 -2.91 -17.49
CA ARG A 296 -16.42 -1.84 -18.08
C ARG A 296 -16.02 -0.77 -17.07
N ASP A 297 -16.92 -0.39 -16.16
CA ASP A 297 -16.64 0.59 -15.10
C ASP A 297 -15.52 0.12 -14.14
N VAL A 298 -15.32 -1.20 -14.00
CA VAL A 298 -14.33 -1.79 -13.08
C VAL A 298 -13.07 -2.25 -13.80
N ILE A 299 -13.22 -2.94 -14.93
CA ILE A 299 -12.13 -3.59 -15.66
C ILE A 299 -11.57 -2.68 -16.77
N GLY A 300 -12.33 -1.66 -17.21
CA GLY A 300 -11.91 -0.70 -18.23
C GLY A 300 -12.39 -1.03 -19.64
N VAL A 301 -12.65 -2.31 -19.92
CA VAL A 301 -13.11 -2.80 -21.23
C VAL A 301 -14.41 -3.59 -21.10
N SER A 302 -15.13 -3.84 -22.20
CA SER A 302 -16.32 -4.69 -22.17
C SER A 302 -15.97 -6.17 -21.96
N PRO A 303 -16.91 -7.01 -21.49
CA PRO A 303 -16.67 -8.44 -21.34
C PRO A 303 -16.23 -9.15 -22.63
N ASN A 304 -16.77 -8.74 -23.77
CA ASN A 304 -16.40 -9.33 -25.07
C ASN A 304 -15.02 -8.87 -25.52
N GLU A 305 -14.68 -7.58 -25.38
CA GLU A 305 -13.33 -7.06 -25.68
C GLU A 305 -12.29 -7.72 -24.77
N TYR A 306 -12.61 -7.93 -23.48
CA TYR A 306 -11.74 -8.60 -22.53
C TYR A 306 -11.43 -10.03 -22.99
N ARG A 307 -12.45 -10.81 -23.37
CA ARG A 307 -12.27 -12.18 -23.88
C ARG A 307 -11.48 -12.21 -25.20
N SER A 308 -11.84 -11.36 -26.17
CA SER A 308 -11.15 -11.30 -27.47
C SER A 308 -9.68 -10.86 -27.36
N GLY A 309 -9.34 -10.01 -26.37
CA GLY A 309 -7.96 -9.62 -26.10
C GLY A 309 -7.10 -10.77 -25.62
N LEU A 310 -7.67 -11.70 -24.85
CA LEU A 310 -6.98 -12.92 -24.41
C LEU A 310 -6.66 -13.89 -25.55
N ASP A 311 -7.55 -13.98 -26.55
CA ASP A 311 -7.35 -14.82 -27.74
C ASP A 311 -6.19 -14.31 -28.60
N GLN A 312 -5.92 -12.99 -28.61
CA GLN A 312 -4.80 -12.40 -29.37
C GLN A 312 -3.44 -12.62 -28.69
N ASP A 313 -3.39 -12.58 -27.35
CA ASP A 313 -2.15 -12.85 -26.60
C ASP A 313 -1.76 -14.35 -26.63
N SER A 314 -2.73 -15.25 -26.84
CA SER A 314 -2.45 -16.70 -26.98
C SER A 314 -1.97 -17.12 -28.37
N CYS A 315 -2.03 -16.24 -29.37
CA CYS A 315 -1.59 -16.47 -30.75
C CYS A 315 -0.29 -15.76 -31.15
N ALA A 316 0.43 -15.14 -30.20
CA ALA A 316 1.76 -14.62 -30.49
C ALA A 316 2.79 -15.77 -30.41
N PRO A 317 3.61 -16.01 -31.46
CA PRO A 317 4.56 -17.11 -31.53
C PRO A 317 5.77 -16.97 -30.61
#